data_e43535f85f99dac9d2fed87f1b42a1a2
#
_entry.id   e43535f85f99dac9d2fed87f1b42a1a2
#
_cell.length_a   1.000
_cell.length_b   1.000
_cell.length_c   1.000
_cell.angle_alpha   90.00
_cell.angle_beta   90.00
_cell.angle_gamma   90.00
#
_symmetry.space_group_name_H-M   'P 1'
#
loop_
_entity.id
_entity.type
_entity.pdbx_description
1 polymer ?
#
loop_
_entity_poly.entity_id
_entity_poly.type
_entity_poly.pdbx_seq_one_letter_code
_entity_poly.pdbx_strand_id
1 'polypeptide(L)'
;MRQKNIYFDKMMRLRQKQSKTMRLSDLEQTDVIKERRLRENRDSMEKPILKIQNLNLYFTQYARGLRRRELHPLRDLSCKLFSGELTAVVGASGSGKSLLAHAILGILPYNCRMEGKISYQGEVLDETRLAGLRGNGISLIPQGVSYLDPLMRVGDQICGGRKDEATRAKCRQLLKRYGLDESVEKCY
;
A
#
# COMPACT_ATOMS: atom_id res chain seq x y z
N MET A 1 27.14 -5.56 6.18
CA MET A 1 26.46 -5.79 7.47
C MET A 1 25.05 -6.29 7.21
N ARG A 2 24.76 -7.53 7.60
CA ARG A 2 23.48 -8.20 7.35
C ARG A 2 22.48 -7.75 8.42
N GLN A 3 21.53 -6.87 8.10
CA GLN A 3 20.32 -6.72 8.91
C GLN A 3 19.47 -7.98 8.69
N LYS A 4 19.58 -8.92 9.62
CA LYS A 4 18.69 -10.08 9.69
C LYS A 4 17.27 -9.56 9.93
N ASN A 5 16.33 -10.08 9.15
CA ASN A 5 14.92 -9.75 9.22
C ASN A 5 14.33 -10.28 10.54
N ILE A 6 14.48 -9.49 11.59
CA ILE A 6 14.08 -9.80 12.97
C ILE A 6 12.59 -10.14 13.08
N TYR A 7 11.77 -9.63 12.16
CA TYR A 7 10.33 -9.89 12.11
C TYR A 7 9.98 -11.29 11.62
N PHE A 8 10.72 -11.81 10.63
CA PHE A 8 10.47 -13.16 10.11
C PHE A 8 10.84 -14.24 11.14
N ASP A 9 11.96 -14.06 11.82
CA ASP A 9 12.39 -14.95 12.92
C ASP A 9 11.42 -14.90 14.11
N LYS A 10 10.85 -13.74 14.41
CA LYS A 10 9.87 -13.57 15.49
C LYS A 10 8.52 -14.22 15.16
N MET A 11 8.05 -14.11 13.90
CA MET A 11 6.86 -14.80 13.42
C MET A 11 7.02 -16.33 13.41
N MET A 12 8.19 -16.85 13.02
CA MET A 12 8.47 -18.29 13.04
C MET A 12 8.57 -18.84 14.46
N ARG A 13 9.13 -18.09 15.40
CA ARG A 13 9.17 -18.48 16.84
C ARG A 13 7.78 -18.47 17.49
N LEU A 14 6.88 -17.59 17.08
CA LEU A 14 5.48 -17.60 17.54
C LEU A 14 4.73 -18.81 17.02
N ARG A 15 5.02 -19.29 15.80
CA ARG A 15 4.41 -20.50 15.22
C ARG A 15 4.88 -21.79 15.92
N GLN A 16 6.11 -21.84 16.42
CA GLN A 16 6.64 -23.00 17.17
C GLN A 16 6.18 -23.06 18.62
N LYS A 17 5.72 -21.96 19.22
CA LYS A 17 5.17 -21.95 20.60
C LYS A 17 3.70 -22.37 20.70
N GLN A 18 3.01 -22.62 19.60
CA GLN A 18 1.59 -22.99 19.58
C GLN A 18 1.30 -24.51 19.80
N SER A 19 2.29 -25.29 20.24
CA SER A 19 2.06 -26.71 20.56
C SER A 19 1.70 -26.99 22.04
N LYS A 20 1.42 -25.98 22.84
CA LYS A 20 0.83 -26.15 24.18
C LYS A 20 -0.55 -25.49 24.21
N THR A 21 -1.55 -26.34 24.40
CA THR A 21 -2.97 -26.03 24.55
C THR A 21 -3.17 -25.02 25.70
N MET A 22 -3.09 -23.73 25.41
CA MET A 22 -3.64 -22.65 26.23
C MET A 22 -4.88 -22.12 25.51
N ARG A 23 -5.98 -21.93 26.24
CA ARG A 23 -7.23 -21.44 25.66
C ARG A 23 -7.01 -20.07 25.08
N LEU A 24 -7.43 -19.86 23.84
CA LEU A 24 -7.32 -18.62 23.08
C LEU A 24 -7.90 -17.38 23.83
N SER A 25 -8.82 -17.59 24.76
CA SER A 25 -9.45 -16.53 25.57
C SER A 25 -8.51 -15.79 26.52
N ASP A 26 -7.41 -16.42 26.94
CA ASP A 26 -6.55 -15.86 27.99
C ASP A 26 -5.33 -15.09 27.43
N LEU A 27 -5.01 -15.31 26.15
CA LEU A 27 -3.92 -14.62 25.43
C LEU A 27 -4.37 -13.31 24.76
N GLU A 28 -5.65 -13.20 24.40
CA GLU A 28 -6.14 -12.09 23.58
C GLU A 28 -6.25 -10.74 24.32
N GLN A 29 -6.56 -10.74 25.61
CA GLN A 29 -6.82 -9.47 26.31
C GLN A 29 -5.53 -8.72 26.72
N THR A 30 -4.49 -9.44 27.15
CA THR A 30 -3.29 -8.79 27.70
C THR A 30 -2.35 -8.28 26.59
N ASP A 31 -2.23 -9.03 25.50
CA ASP A 31 -1.36 -8.64 24.38
C ASP A 31 -2.00 -7.55 23.51
N VAL A 32 -3.32 -7.62 23.31
CA VAL A 32 -4.09 -6.56 22.63
C VAL A 32 -4.05 -5.25 23.42
N ILE A 33 -4.15 -5.29 24.75
CA ILE A 33 -4.05 -4.10 25.60
C ILE A 33 -2.63 -3.52 25.59
N LYS A 34 -1.58 -4.37 25.59
CA LYS A 34 -0.19 -3.90 25.46
C LYS A 34 0.08 -3.27 24.10
N GLU A 35 -0.35 -3.91 23.01
CA GLU A 35 -0.18 -3.35 21.67
C GLU A 35 -0.95 -2.05 21.50
N ARG A 36 -2.16 -1.95 22.05
CA ARG A 36 -2.95 -0.72 22.02
C ARG A 36 -2.27 0.42 22.78
N ARG A 37 -1.75 0.16 23.99
CA ARG A 37 -0.98 1.16 24.78
C ARG A 37 0.31 1.57 24.11
N LEU A 38 1.03 0.64 23.46
CA LEU A 38 2.25 0.94 22.70
C LEU A 38 1.96 1.80 21.47
N ARG A 39 0.81 1.57 20.80
CA ARG A 39 0.34 2.41 19.69
C ARG A 39 -0.07 3.79 20.17
N GLU A 40 -0.86 3.89 21.23
CA GLU A 40 -1.30 5.18 21.81
C GLU A 40 -0.11 6.04 22.29
N ASN A 41 0.90 5.45 22.92
CA ASN A 41 2.13 6.15 23.30
C ASN A 41 2.96 6.60 22.09
N ARG A 42 3.06 5.82 21.04
CA ARG A 42 3.76 6.19 19.80
C ARG A 42 3.02 7.30 19.05
N ASP A 43 1.69 7.22 18.99
CA ASP A 43 0.82 8.23 18.36
C ASP A 43 0.96 9.62 18.98
N SER A 44 1.42 9.69 20.24
CA SER A 44 1.69 10.95 20.93
C SER A 44 3.10 11.49 20.73
N MET A 45 4.08 10.64 20.37
CA MET A 45 5.50 11.00 20.28
C MET A 45 6.02 11.14 18.83
N GLU A 46 5.43 10.44 17.86
CA GLU A 46 5.90 10.41 16.48
C GLU A 46 4.87 11.06 15.53
N LYS A 47 5.38 11.86 14.57
CA LYS A 47 4.54 12.39 13.48
C LYS A 47 4.27 11.29 12.45
N PRO A 48 3.00 11.02 12.10
CA PRO A 48 2.69 10.04 11.07
C PRO A 48 3.20 10.49 9.70
N ILE A 49 3.75 9.55 8.92
CA ILE A 49 4.17 9.83 7.54
C ILE A 49 2.95 10.00 6.62
N LEU A 50 1.88 9.23 6.85
CA LEU A 50 0.60 9.36 6.17
C LEU A 50 -0.52 9.41 7.21
N LYS A 51 -1.42 10.38 7.06
CA LYS A 51 -2.59 10.53 7.92
C LYS A 51 -3.83 10.65 7.06
N ILE A 52 -4.82 9.81 7.32
CA ILE A 52 -6.14 9.82 6.70
C ILE A 52 -7.16 10.20 7.75
N GLN A 53 -8.07 11.12 7.42
CA GLN A 53 -9.08 11.63 8.34
C GLN A 53 -10.44 11.66 7.64
N ASN A 54 -11.41 10.93 8.22
CA ASN A 54 -12.80 10.88 7.81
C ASN A 54 -12.99 10.66 6.30
N LEU A 55 -12.19 9.73 5.72
CA LEU A 55 -12.23 9.44 4.29
C LEU A 55 -13.52 8.72 3.92
N ASN A 56 -14.27 9.31 3.02
CA ASN A 56 -15.48 8.78 2.41
C ASN A 56 -15.32 8.74 0.90
N LEU A 57 -15.71 7.63 0.27
CA LEU A 57 -15.73 7.51 -1.19
C LEU A 57 -17.14 7.19 -1.66
N TYR A 58 -17.61 7.94 -2.64
CA TYR A 58 -18.93 7.80 -3.25
C TYR A 58 -18.79 7.56 -4.75
N PHE A 59 -19.40 6.50 -5.26
CA PHE A 59 -19.43 6.20 -6.69
C PHE A 59 -20.82 6.40 -7.24
N THR A 60 -20.93 7.21 -8.27
CA THR A 60 -22.17 7.35 -9.05
C THR A 60 -22.23 6.27 -10.10
N GLN A 61 -23.27 5.44 -10.07
CA GLN A 61 -23.60 4.46 -11.09
C GLN A 61 -24.98 4.71 -11.65
N TYR A 62 -25.16 4.41 -12.94
CA TYR A 62 -26.47 4.44 -13.57
C TYR A 62 -27.01 3.02 -13.66
N ALA A 63 -28.20 2.79 -13.06
CA ALA A 63 -28.95 1.56 -13.17
C ALA A 63 -29.88 1.61 -14.42
N ARG A 64 -30.53 0.48 -14.72
CA ARG A 64 -31.51 0.42 -15.83
C ARG A 64 -32.54 1.56 -15.74
N GLY A 65 -32.80 2.25 -16.85
CA GLY A 65 -33.76 3.35 -16.93
C GLY A 65 -33.23 4.69 -16.39
N LEU A 66 -31.92 4.99 -16.50
CA LEU A 66 -31.30 6.26 -16.10
C LEU A 66 -31.40 6.58 -14.61
N ARG A 67 -31.81 5.63 -13.80
CA ARG A 67 -31.80 5.83 -12.32
C ARG A 67 -30.40 5.90 -11.80
N ARG A 68 -30.07 7.02 -11.16
CA ARG A 68 -28.79 7.24 -10.49
C ARG A 68 -28.76 6.47 -9.17
N ARG A 69 -27.71 5.65 -8.96
CA ARG A 69 -27.44 4.97 -7.70
C ARG A 69 -26.08 5.41 -7.20
N GLU A 70 -26.00 5.75 -5.93
CA GLU A 70 -24.74 6.06 -5.26
C GLU A 70 -24.30 4.84 -4.43
N LEU A 71 -23.04 4.43 -4.62
CA LEU A 71 -22.38 3.40 -3.83
C LEU A 71 -21.40 4.09 -2.89
N HIS A 72 -21.33 3.64 -1.65
CA HIS A 72 -20.44 4.19 -0.62
C HIS A 72 -19.51 3.09 -0.07
N PRO A 73 -18.44 2.71 -0.79
CA PRO A 73 -17.56 1.61 -0.44
C PRO A 73 -16.64 1.90 0.74
N LEU A 74 -16.21 3.15 0.95
CA LEU A 74 -15.45 3.56 2.12
C LEU A 74 -16.23 4.61 2.91
N ARG A 75 -16.37 4.36 4.22
CA ARG A 75 -17.14 5.19 5.13
C ARG A 75 -16.30 5.56 6.32
N ASP A 76 -16.11 6.86 6.52
CA ASP A 76 -15.47 7.47 7.69
C ASP A 76 -14.14 6.80 8.10
N LEU A 77 -13.32 6.45 7.11
CA LEU A 77 -12.05 5.79 7.35
C LEU A 77 -11.02 6.81 7.87
N SER A 78 -10.50 6.54 9.05
CA SER A 78 -9.41 7.32 9.62
C SER A 78 -8.28 6.39 10.06
N CYS A 79 -7.05 6.69 9.66
CA CYS A 79 -5.87 5.95 10.09
C CYS A 79 -4.60 6.80 10.00
N LYS A 80 -3.57 6.33 10.69
CA LYS A 80 -2.22 6.90 10.66
C LYS A 80 -1.22 5.82 10.33
N LEU A 81 -0.25 6.14 9.49
CA LEU A 81 0.86 5.27 9.12
C LEU A 81 2.17 5.95 9.53
N PHE A 82 3.07 5.19 10.14
CA PHE A 82 4.33 5.72 10.63
C PHE A 82 5.50 5.22 9.78
N SER A 83 6.62 5.94 9.81
CA SER A 83 7.81 5.55 9.06
C SER A 83 8.36 4.21 9.54
N GLY A 84 8.80 3.35 8.62
CA GLY A 84 9.33 2.03 8.93
C GLY A 84 8.30 1.00 9.40
N GLU A 85 6.99 1.33 9.38
CA GLU A 85 5.92 0.41 9.78
C GLU A 85 5.38 -0.38 8.60
N LEU A 86 5.06 -1.64 8.84
CA LEU A 86 4.30 -2.48 7.92
C LEU A 86 2.85 -2.54 8.39
N THR A 87 1.95 -1.91 7.65
CA THR A 87 0.51 -1.90 7.96
C THR A 87 -0.24 -2.80 6.98
N ALA A 88 -1.04 -3.74 7.51
CA ALA A 88 -1.88 -4.61 6.71
C ALA A 88 -3.32 -4.10 6.70
N VAL A 89 -3.90 -3.96 5.50
CA VAL A 89 -5.32 -3.67 5.30
C VAL A 89 -6.04 -4.96 4.95
N VAL A 90 -6.89 -5.44 5.86
CA VAL A 90 -7.61 -6.71 5.73
C VAL A 90 -9.10 -6.44 5.50
N GLY A 91 -9.75 -7.29 4.73
CA GLY A 91 -11.19 -7.21 4.45
C GLY A 91 -11.61 -8.13 3.31
N ALA A 92 -12.91 -8.39 3.19
CA ALA A 92 -13.48 -9.22 2.13
C ALA A 92 -13.16 -8.69 0.73
N SER A 93 -13.30 -9.53 -0.30
CA SER A 93 -13.21 -9.08 -1.69
C SER A 93 -14.28 -8.01 -1.95
N GLY A 94 -13.93 -6.94 -2.67
CA GLY A 94 -14.85 -5.83 -2.93
C GLY A 94 -15.02 -4.82 -1.78
N SER A 95 -14.35 -4.99 -0.63
CA SER A 95 -14.46 -4.08 0.53
C SER A 95 -13.79 -2.71 0.38
N GLY A 96 -13.25 -2.39 -0.80
CA GLY A 96 -12.65 -1.08 -1.05
C GLY A 96 -11.15 -0.96 -0.76
N LYS A 97 -10.42 -2.04 -0.44
CA LYS A 97 -8.98 -2.00 -0.15
C LYS A 97 -8.14 -1.34 -1.25
N SER A 98 -8.36 -1.73 -2.50
CA SER A 98 -7.68 -1.13 -3.65
C SER A 98 -8.09 0.32 -3.87
N LEU A 99 -9.36 0.66 -3.59
CA LEU A 99 -9.85 2.04 -3.68
C LEU A 99 -9.16 2.95 -2.66
N LEU A 100 -8.83 2.44 -1.48
CA LEU A 100 -8.03 3.18 -0.50
C LEU A 100 -6.64 3.52 -1.05
N ALA A 101 -5.95 2.56 -1.68
CA ALA A 101 -4.66 2.79 -2.32
C ALA A 101 -4.77 3.83 -3.46
N HIS A 102 -5.82 3.73 -4.28
CA HIS A 102 -6.09 4.69 -5.35
C HIS A 102 -6.42 6.09 -4.81
N ALA A 103 -7.15 6.19 -3.69
CA ALA A 103 -7.43 7.46 -3.04
C ALA A 103 -6.14 8.14 -2.53
N ILE A 104 -5.23 7.39 -1.91
CA ILE A 104 -3.93 7.90 -1.44
C ILE A 104 -3.10 8.45 -2.60
N LEU A 105 -3.16 7.81 -3.76
CA LEU A 105 -2.42 8.23 -4.97
C LEU A 105 -3.15 9.27 -5.83
N GLY A 106 -4.41 9.59 -5.50
CA GLY A 106 -5.22 10.50 -6.31
C GLY A 106 -5.54 9.97 -7.71
N ILE A 107 -5.65 8.64 -7.88
CA ILE A 107 -5.97 7.98 -9.16
C ILE A 107 -7.37 7.35 -9.15
N LEU A 108 -8.29 7.99 -8.44
CA LEU A 108 -9.70 7.57 -8.42
C LEU A 108 -10.35 7.84 -9.78
N PRO A 109 -11.30 6.98 -10.22
CA PRO A 109 -12.04 7.23 -11.46
C PRO A 109 -12.92 8.48 -11.36
N TYR A 110 -13.21 9.09 -12.51
CA TYR A 110 -13.95 10.35 -12.63
C TYR A 110 -15.35 10.35 -11.99
N ASN A 111 -15.98 9.17 -11.87
CA ASN A 111 -17.29 9.00 -11.25
C ASN A 111 -17.21 8.79 -9.72
N CYS A 112 -16.04 8.98 -9.14
CA CYS A 112 -15.80 8.89 -7.70
C CYS A 112 -15.71 10.29 -7.09
N ARG A 113 -16.50 10.54 -6.05
CA ARG A 113 -16.39 11.72 -5.18
C ARG A 113 -15.70 11.29 -3.90
N MET A 114 -14.68 12.04 -3.50
CA MET A 114 -13.93 11.83 -2.26
C MET A 114 -14.21 12.96 -1.28
N GLU A 115 -14.46 12.61 -0.03
CA GLU A 115 -14.54 13.54 1.10
C GLU A 115 -13.57 13.10 2.20
N GLY A 116 -13.16 14.04 3.04
CA GLY A 116 -12.13 13.81 4.06
C GLY A 116 -10.78 14.40 3.65
N LYS A 117 -9.73 14.06 4.39
CA LYS A 117 -8.38 14.59 4.17
C LYS A 117 -7.35 13.49 4.22
N ILE A 118 -6.40 13.54 3.27
CA ILE A 118 -5.21 12.70 3.27
C ILE A 118 -4.01 13.65 3.36
N SER A 119 -3.11 13.40 4.29
CA SER A 119 -1.90 14.20 4.49
C SER A 119 -0.67 13.30 4.45
N TYR A 120 0.39 13.74 3.78
CA TYR A 120 1.68 13.07 3.71
C TYR A 120 2.75 13.99 4.28
N GLN A 121 3.51 13.50 5.26
CA GLN A 121 4.53 14.27 6.00
C GLN A 121 3.99 15.58 6.60
N GLY A 122 2.72 15.55 7.06
CA GLY A 122 2.05 16.69 7.69
C GLY A 122 1.34 17.65 6.75
N GLU A 123 1.54 17.54 5.44
CA GLU A 123 0.89 18.39 4.44
C GLU A 123 -0.22 17.66 3.70
N VAL A 124 -1.32 18.37 3.44
CA VAL A 124 -2.47 17.81 2.71
C VAL A 124 -2.07 17.49 1.28
N LEU A 125 -2.50 16.32 0.80
CA LEU A 125 -2.28 15.89 -0.57
C LEU A 125 -3.32 16.55 -1.48
N ASP A 126 -2.87 17.43 -2.33
CA ASP A 126 -3.58 17.95 -3.50
C ASP A 126 -3.02 17.34 -4.79
N GLU A 127 -3.64 17.63 -5.94
CA GLU A 127 -3.21 17.08 -7.23
C GLU A 127 -1.79 17.50 -7.61
N THR A 128 -1.41 18.73 -7.33
CA THR A 128 -0.08 19.27 -7.66
C THR A 128 1.01 18.53 -6.88
N ARG A 129 0.78 18.33 -5.58
CA ARG A 129 1.70 17.61 -4.71
C ARG A 129 1.77 16.12 -5.06
N LEU A 130 0.62 15.49 -5.35
CA LEU A 130 0.55 14.09 -5.77
C LEU A 130 1.34 13.85 -7.06
N ALA A 131 1.28 14.76 -8.02
CA ALA A 131 2.06 14.64 -9.26
C ALA A 131 3.57 14.51 -9.00
N GLY A 132 4.11 15.24 -8.02
CA GLY A 132 5.51 15.16 -7.62
C GLY A 132 5.86 13.93 -6.76
N LEU A 133 4.88 13.39 -6.02
CA LEU A 133 5.08 12.27 -5.11
C LEU A 133 4.92 10.90 -5.77
N ARG A 134 4.11 10.80 -6.83
CA ARG A 134 3.90 9.54 -7.56
C ARG A 134 5.23 9.03 -8.12
N GLY A 135 5.61 7.82 -7.71
CA GLY A 135 6.87 7.18 -8.10
C GLY A 135 8.13 7.65 -7.35
N ASN A 136 8.10 8.78 -6.65
CA ASN A 136 9.23 9.30 -5.88
C ASN A 136 9.04 9.14 -4.36
N GLY A 137 7.90 9.56 -3.82
CA GLY A 137 7.58 9.48 -2.39
C GLY A 137 6.58 8.37 -2.07
N ILE A 138 5.61 8.17 -2.98
CA ILE A 138 4.56 7.15 -2.84
C ILE A 138 4.51 6.33 -4.12
N SER A 139 4.54 4.99 -3.98
CA SER A 139 4.46 4.06 -5.11
C SER A 139 3.40 3.00 -4.87
N LEU A 140 2.72 2.58 -5.94
CA LEU A 140 1.78 1.47 -5.94
C LEU A 140 2.42 0.28 -6.64
N ILE A 141 2.34 -0.87 -5.99
CA ILE A 141 2.62 -2.16 -6.62
C ILE A 141 1.25 -2.81 -6.89
N PRO A 142 0.79 -2.84 -8.14
CA PRO A 142 -0.51 -3.40 -8.47
C PRO A 142 -0.52 -4.93 -8.34
N GLN A 143 -1.69 -5.51 -8.11
CA GLN A 143 -1.85 -6.96 -8.00
C GLN A 143 -1.76 -7.66 -9.36
N GLY A 144 -2.16 -6.98 -10.44
CA GLY A 144 -2.21 -7.54 -11.79
C GLY A 144 -1.12 -6.99 -12.69
N VAL A 145 -0.83 -7.72 -13.77
CA VAL A 145 0.12 -7.34 -14.83
C VAL A 145 -0.45 -6.34 -15.84
N SER A 146 -1.74 -6.02 -15.77
CA SER A 146 -2.44 -5.11 -16.68
C SER A 146 -1.92 -3.67 -16.68
N TYR A 147 -1.07 -3.33 -15.73
CA TYR A 147 -0.39 -2.03 -15.65
C TYR A 147 0.92 -1.98 -16.44
N LEU A 148 1.39 -3.13 -16.92
CA LEU A 148 2.54 -3.18 -17.81
C LEU A 148 2.11 -2.88 -19.23
N ASP A 149 2.95 -2.16 -19.97
CA ASP A 149 2.73 -1.89 -21.39
C ASP A 149 3.20 -3.12 -22.21
N PRO A 150 2.28 -3.86 -22.87
CA PRO A 150 2.66 -5.03 -23.65
C PRO A 150 3.45 -4.71 -24.91
N LEU A 151 3.53 -3.43 -25.31
CA LEU A 151 4.29 -2.98 -26.49
C LEU A 151 5.69 -2.45 -26.12
N MET A 152 5.98 -2.33 -24.83
CA MET A 152 7.26 -1.84 -24.34
C MET A 152 8.13 -3.00 -23.82
N ARG A 153 9.41 -3.00 -24.16
CA ARG A 153 10.34 -4.00 -23.64
C ARG A 153 10.45 -3.95 -22.12
N VAL A 154 10.59 -5.11 -21.51
CA VAL A 154 10.68 -5.26 -20.03
C VAL A 154 11.78 -4.36 -19.46
N GLY A 155 12.97 -4.35 -20.08
CA GLY A 155 14.06 -3.49 -19.63
C GLY A 155 13.74 -2.01 -19.68
N ASP A 156 13.05 -1.55 -20.71
CA ASP A 156 12.67 -0.15 -20.85
C ASP A 156 11.59 0.24 -19.83
N GLN A 157 10.66 -0.65 -19.50
CA GLN A 157 9.67 -0.45 -18.42
C GLN A 157 10.35 -0.36 -17.05
N ILE A 158 11.28 -1.27 -16.73
CA ILE A 158 12.02 -1.26 -15.46
C ILE A 158 12.88 0.01 -15.34
N CYS A 159 13.49 0.46 -16.43
CA CYS A 159 14.31 1.68 -16.47
C CYS A 159 13.47 2.97 -16.49
N GLY A 160 12.13 2.89 -16.61
CA GLY A 160 11.27 4.08 -16.72
C GLY A 160 11.61 4.94 -17.94
N GLY A 161 11.98 4.33 -19.05
CA GLY A 161 12.39 4.99 -20.30
C GLY A 161 13.80 5.61 -20.26
N ARG A 162 14.55 5.51 -19.16
CA ARG A 162 15.94 5.99 -19.07
C ARG A 162 16.86 5.07 -19.84
N LYS A 163 17.76 5.68 -20.65
CA LYS A 163 18.68 4.94 -21.54
C LYS A 163 20.14 4.94 -21.06
N ASP A 164 20.41 5.55 -19.90
CA ASP A 164 21.77 5.60 -19.36
C ASP A 164 22.25 4.23 -18.88
N GLU A 165 23.55 3.96 -19.04
CA GLU A 165 24.14 2.64 -18.73
C GLU A 165 24.08 2.32 -17.22
N ALA A 166 24.14 3.32 -16.35
CA ALA A 166 24.05 3.11 -14.91
C ALA A 166 22.65 2.56 -14.51
N THR A 167 21.59 3.09 -15.11
CA THR A 167 20.22 2.60 -14.90
C THR A 167 20.04 1.21 -15.48
N ARG A 168 20.59 0.92 -16.66
CA ARG A 168 20.55 -0.42 -17.27
C ARG A 168 21.34 -1.46 -16.46
N ALA A 169 22.50 -1.09 -15.93
CA ALA A 169 23.26 -1.95 -15.04
C ALA A 169 22.48 -2.31 -13.76
N LYS A 170 21.76 -1.35 -13.17
CA LYS A 170 20.85 -1.60 -12.05
C LYS A 170 19.70 -2.53 -12.44
N CYS A 171 19.13 -2.36 -13.63
CA CYS A 171 18.09 -3.24 -14.15
C CYS A 171 18.58 -4.69 -14.20
N ARG A 172 19.72 -4.95 -14.83
CA ARG A 172 20.33 -6.30 -14.91
C ARG A 172 20.60 -6.88 -13.52
N GLN A 173 21.11 -6.06 -12.59
CA GLN A 173 21.33 -6.48 -11.21
C GLN A 173 20.03 -6.88 -10.50
N LEU A 174 18.94 -6.15 -10.73
CA LEU A 174 17.62 -6.47 -10.18
C LEU A 174 17.07 -7.77 -10.77
N LEU A 175 17.12 -7.94 -12.10
CA LEU A 175 16.69 -9.18 -12.76
C LEU A 175 17.41 -10.39 -12.17
N LYS A 176 18.74 -10.33 -12.07
CA LYS A 176 19.56 -11.38 -11.44
C LYS A 176 19.18 -11.63 -9.98
N ARG A 177 18.91 -10.58 -9.21
CA ARG A 177 18.48 -10.70 -7.81
C ARG A 177 17.16 -11.47 -7.66
N TYR A 178 16.26 -11.35 -8.63
CA TYR A 178 14.98 -12.05 -8.67
C TYR A 178 15.05 -13.39 -9.43
N GLY A 179 16.25 -13.86 -9.81
CA GLY A 179 16.44 -15.14 -10.50
C GLY A 179 16.01 -15.12 -11.97
N LEU A 180 15.90 -13.93 -12.56
CA LEU A 180 15.56 -13.75 -13.97
C LEU A 180 16.85 -13.63 -14.80
N ASP A 181 16.82 -14.24 -16.01
CA ASP A 181 17.92 -14.14 -16.96
C ASP A 181 17.98 -12.73 -17.58
N GLU A 182 19.17 -12.27 -17.93
CA GLU A 182 19.36 -10.94 -18.53
C GLU A 182 18.67 -10.81 -19.90
N SER A 183 18.40 -11.92 -20.61
CA SER A 183 17.65 -11.91 -21.87
C SER A 183 16.22 -11.37 -21.71
N VAL A 184 15.64 -11.47 -20.50
CA VAL A 184 14.32 -10.91 -20.17
C VAL A 184 14.27 -9.40 -20.40
N GLU A 185 15.39 -8.68 -20.27
CA GLU A 185 15.46 -7.24 -20.57
C GLU A 185 14.96 -6.91 -21.99
N LYS A 186 15.16 -7.81 -22.95
CA LYS A 186 14.80 -7.64 -24.37
C LYS A 186 13.42 -8.16 -24.73
N CYS A 187 12.74 -8.87 -23.82
CA CYS A 187 11.37 -9.37 -24.01
C CYS A 187 10.34 -8.24 -23.98
N TYR A 188 9.16 -8.51 -24.59
CA TYR A 188 7.97 -7.67 -24.57
C TYR A 188 6.97 -8.19 -23.55
#